data_b3c5d63391b4b09ba7ec6b70c969630a
#
_entry.id   b3c5d63391b4b09ba7ec6b70c969630a
#
_cell.length_a   1.000
_cell.length_b   1.000
_cell.length_c   1.000
_cell.angle_alpha   90.00
_cell.angle_beta   90.00
_cell.angle_gamma   90.00
#
_symmetry.space_group_name_H-M   'P 1'
#
loop_
_entity.id
_entity.type
_entity.pdbx_description
1 polymer ?
#
loop_
_entity_poly.entity_id
_entity_poly.type
_entity_poly.pdbx_seq_one_letter_code
_entity_poly.pdbx_strand_id
1 'polypeptide(L)'
;MIVKLLLDRKREGQELAPDEIRALVAAYTRGEVPDYQMAAFAMAVCCKGMTDAETLALTTAMRDSGDCLSWDDLPMPTADKHSTGGVGDKLSLVIQPLAAACGWR
;
A
#
# COMPACT_ATOMS: atom_id res chain seq x y z
N MET A 1 1.30 20.86 2.55
CA MET A 1 2.48 20.06 2.14
C MET A 1 2.90 20.50 0.75
N ILE A 2 4.19 20.76 0.53
CA ILE A 2 4.69 21.07 -0.83
C ILE A 2 5.20 19.77 -1.44
N VAL A 3 4.36 19.10 -2.22
CA VAL A 3 4.65 17.80 -2.85
C VAL A 3 5.96 17.83 -3.64
N LYS A 4 6.22 18.93 -4.36
CA LYS A 4 7.45 19.09 -5.13
C LYS A 4 8.72 18.91 -4.29
N LEU A 5 8.79 19.52 -3.11
CA LEU A 5 9.97 19.38 -2.24
C LEU A 5 10.18 17.94 -1.76
N LEU A 6 9.09 17.23 -1.49
CA LEU A 6 9.12 15.83 -1.10
C LEU A 6 9.64 14.94 -2.24
N LEU A 7 9.18 15.20 -3.47
CA LEU A 7 9.66 14.51 -4.66
C LEU A 7 11.15 14.78 -4.94
N ASP A 8 11.57 16.04 -4.80
CA ASP A 8 12.97 16.42 -5.01
C ASP A 8 13.89 15.69 -4.00
N ARG A 9 13.50 15.66 -2.72
CA ARG A 9 14.25 14.92 -1.69
C ARG A 9 14.34 13.44 -2.00
N LYS A 10 13.23 12.80 -2.40
CA LYS A 10 13.24 11.37 -2.74
C LYS A 10 14.07 11.09 -3.99
N ARG A 11 14.02 11.95 -4.98
CA ARG A 11 14.87 11.88 -6.18
C ARG A 11 16.35 11.92 -5.83
N GLU A 12 16.75 12.72 -4.83
CA GLU A 12 18.13 12.78 -4.33
C GLU A 12 18.50 11.59 -3.41
N GLY A 13 17.56 10.67 -3.17
CA GLY A 13 17.78 9.50 -2.32
C GLY A 13 17.69 9.78 -0.83
N GLN A 14 17.12 10.92 -0.44
CA GLN A 14 16.90 11.24 0.97
C GLN A 14 15.71 10.46 1.52
N GLU A 15 15.81 10.08 2.79
CA GLU A 15 14.73 9.46 3.52
C GLU A 15 13.62 10.47 3.81
N LEU A 16 12.37 10.03 3.66
CA LEU A 16 11.18 10.79 3.99
C LEU A 16 10.64 10.36 5.35
N ALA A 17 10.18 11.33 6.12
CA ALA A 17 9.55 11.00 7.39
C ALA A 17 8.23 10.23 7.18
N PRO A 18 7.89 9.28 8.06
CA PRO A 18 6.63 8.52 7.97
C PRO A 18 5.39 9.41 7.85
N ASP A 19 5.36 10.54 8.53
CA ASP A 19 4.24 11.50 8.47
C ASP A 19 4.13 12.20 7.11
N GLU A 20 5.25 12.44 6.45
CA GLU A 20 5.28 13.02 5.10
C GLU A 20 4.69 12.04 4.08
N ILE A 21 5.03 10.76 4.20
CA ILE A 21 4.49 9.70 3.34
C ILE A 21 2.98 9.54 3.58
N ARG A 22 2.55 9.48 4.85
CA ARG A 22 1.12 9.43 5.18
C ARG A 22 0.34 10.62 4.61
N ALA A 23 0.89 11.82 4.77
CA ALA A 23 0.28 13.03 4.23
C ALA A 23 0.20 13.03 2.70
N LEU A 24 1.22 12.49 2.01
CA LEU A 24 1.22 12.37 0.55
C LEU A 24 0.10 11.42 0.08
N VAL A 25 0.01 10.23 0.67
CA VAL A 25 -1.03 9.25 0.32
C VAL A 25 -2.43 9.81 0.59
N ALA A 26 -2.64 10.41 1.76
CA ALA A 26 -3.92 11.01 2.11
C ALA A 26 -4.31 12.15 1.14
N ALA A 27 -3.37 13.01 0.76
CA ALA A 27 -3.62 14.08 -0.21
C ALA A 27 -3.91 13.53 -1.61
N TYR A 28 -3.22 12.48 -2.03
CA TYR A 28 -3.50 11.79 -3.28
C TYR A 28 -4.90 11.16 -3.30
N THR A 29 -5.28 10.47 -2.26
CA THR A 29 -6.61 9.85 -2.12
C THR A 29 -7.74 10.90 -2.18
N ARG A 30 -7.50 12.13 -1.69
CA ARG A 30 -8.45 13.24 -1.81
C ARG A 30 -8.42 13.96 -3.17
N GLY A 31 -7.57 13.53 -4.10
CA GLY A 31 -7.42 14.18 -5.42
C GLY A 31 -6.66 15.52 -5.39
N GLU A 32 -5.98 15.84 -4.29
CA GLU A 32 -5.18 17.07 -4.14
C GLU A 32 -3.79 16.96 -4.80
N VAL A 33 -3.34 15.74 -5.04
CA VAL A 33 -2.07 15.43 -5.72
C VAL A 33 -2.41 14.79 -7.07
N PRO A 34 -2.00 15.36 -8.19
CA PRO A 34 -2.28 14.80 -9.51
C PRO A 34 -1.45 13.55 -9.79
N ASP A 35 -1.97 12.68 -10.67
CA ASP A 35 -1.38 11.39 -11.02
C ASP A 35 0.08 11.48 -11.47
N TYR A 36 0.44 12.53 -12.23
CA TYR A 36 1.83 12.69 -12.69
C TYR A 36 2.83 12.91 -11.54
N GLN A 37 2.41 13.54 -10.44
CA GLN A 37 3.25 13.69 -9.26
C GLN A 37 3.38 12.38 -8.50
N MET A 38 2.29 11.61 -8.38
CA MET A 38 2.36 10.28 -7.77
C MET A 38 3.19 9.31 -8.63
N ALA A 39 3.09 9.38 -9.94
CA ALA A 39 3.95 8.61 -10.86
C ALA A 39 5.43 8.99 -10.69
N ALA A 40 5.74 10.27 -10.53
CA ALA A 40 7.10 10.73 -10.25
C ALA A 40 7.63 10.21 -8.89
N PHE A 41 6.77 10.19 -7.87
CA PHE A 41 7.11 9.59 -6.57
C PHE A 41 7.43 8.09 -6.73
N ALA A 42 6.54 7.32 -7.39
CA ALA A 42 6.73 5.90 -7.62
C ALA A 42 8.03 5.61 -8.38
N MET A 43 8.35 6.40 -9.40
CA MET A 43 9.60 6.26 -10.15
C MET A 43 10.82 6.61 -9.30
N ALA A 44 10.76 7.65 -8.46
CA ALA A 44 11.85 7.99 -7.53
C ALA A 44 12.10 6.86 -6.53
N VAL A 45 11.04 6.21 -6.02
CA VAL A 45 11.12 5.02 -5.17
C VAL A 45 11.77 3.85 -5.92
N CYS A 46 11.38 3.58 -7.17
CA CYS A 46 12.00 2.54 -7.98
C CYS A 46 13.50 2.75 -8.19
N CYS A 47 13.93 4.00 -8.39
CA CYS A 47 15.32 4.34 -8.68
C CYS A 47 16.21 4.41 -7.42
N LYS A 48 15.65 4.83 -6.29
CA LYS A 48 16.42 5.13 -5.07
C LYS A 48 16.13 4.19 -3.90
N GLY A 49 15.08 3.38 -4.01
CA GLY A 49 14.63 2.50 -2.94
C GLY A 49 13.92 3.25 -1.81
N MET A 50 13.58 2.50 -0.79
CA MET A 50 12.97 2.96 0.46
C MET A 50 13.63 2.27 1.64
N THR A 51 13.69 2.96 2.76
CA THR A 51 14.03 2.33 4.05
C THR A 51 12.85 1.48 4.54
N ASP A 52 13.11 0.60 5.52
CA ASP A 52 12.04 -0.21 6.14
C ASP A 52 10.98 0.70 6.79
N ALA A 53 11.39 1.81 7.40
CA ALA A 53 10.47 2.78 8.00
C ALA A 53 9.58 3.47 6.95
N GLU A 54 10.14 3.87 5.82
CA GLU A 54 9.39 4.41 4.69
C GLU A 54 8.42 3.38 4.10
N THR A 55 8.90 2.14 3.91
CA THR A 55 8.08 1.04 3.37
C THR A 55 6.90 0.73 4.28
N LEU A 56 7.13 0.67 5.60
CA LEU A 56 6.06 0.46 6.56
C LEU A 56 5.05 1.61 6.55
N ALA A 57 5.54 2.86 6.50
CA ALA A 57 4.69 4.05 6.46
C ALA A 57 3.82 4.07 5.20
N LEU A 58 4.40 3.77 4.03
CA LEU A 58 3.69 3.74 2.76
C LEU A 58 2.64 2.62 2.74
N THR A 59 3.02 1.40 3.14
CA THR A 59 2.12 0.25 3.19
C THR A 59 0.93 0.51 4.10
N THR A 60 1.18 1.02 5.30
CA THR A 60 0.12 1.34 6.27
C THR A 60 -0.79 2.45 5.74
N ALA A 61 -0.21 3.53 5.19
CA ALA A 61 -0.99 4.63 4.63
C ALA A 61 -1.88 4.17 3.45
N MET A 62 -1.35 3.32 2.57
CA MET A 62 -2.12 2.76 1.44
C MET A 62 -3.25 1.85 1.93
N ARG A 63 -2.97 0.96 2.90
CA ARG A 63 -4.00 0.11 3.52
C ARG A 63 -5.14 0.95 4.11
N ASP A 64 -4.78 1.97 4.88
CA ASP A 64 -5.75 2.79 5.63
C ASP A 64 -6.45 3.86 4.77
N SER A 65 -6.00 4.05 3.51
CA SER A 65 -6.62 4.99 2.57
C SER A 65 -7.87 4.46 1.89
N GLY A 66 -8.13 3.16 1.94
CA GLY A 66 -9.29 2.50 1.37
C GLY A 66 -10.30 2.04 2.43
N ASP A 67 -11.33 1.33 1.96
CA ASP A 67 -12.30 0.71 2.86
C ASP A 67 -11.69 -0.52 3.55
N CYS A 68 -11.67 -0.50 4.89
CA CYS A 68 -11.22 -1.64 5.68
C CYS A 68 -12.43 -2.47 6.13
N LEU A 69 -12.51 -3.71 5.67
CA LEU A 69 -13.54 -4.64 6.13
C LEU A 69 -13.16 -5.18 7.52
N SER A 70 -14.12 -5.22 8.43
CA SER A 70 -13.98 -5.90 9.73
C SER A 70 -14.83 -7.18 9.75
N TRP A 71 -14.25 -8.22 10.32
CA TRP A 71 -14.89 -9.52 10.52
C TRP A 71 -14.88 -9.93 12.00
N ASP A 72 -14.79 -8.94 12.91
CA ASP A 72 -14.63 -9.14 14.35
C ASP A 72 -15.83 -9.86 14.99
N ASP A 73 -16.99 -9.86 14.33
CA ASP A 73 -18.20 -10.55 14.73
C ASP A 73 -18.24 -12.04 14.34
N LEU A 74 -17.26 -12.51 13.58
CA LEU A 74 -17.18 -13.92 13.19
C LEU A 74 -16.53 -14.76 14.29
N PRO A 75 -17.14 -15.91 14.67
CA PRO A 75 -16.63 -16.76 15.74
C PRO A 75 -15.41 -17.61 15.35
N MET A 76 -14.82 -17.38 14.20
CA MET A 76 -13.74 -18.21 13.67
C MET A 76 -12.62 -17.33 13.07
N PRO A 77 -11.39 -17.85 13.02
CA PRO A 77 -10.28 -17.10 12.47
C PRO A 77 -10.51 -16.78 10.98
N THR A 78 -10.21 -15.55 10.63
CA THR A 78 -10.24 -15.07 9.26
C THR A 78 -8.84 -15.01 8.67
N ALA A 79 -8.72 -15.26 7.37
CA ALA A 79 -7.47 -15.12 6.63
C ALA A 79 -7.71 -14.42 5.32
N ASP A 80 -6.78 -13.59 4.91
CA ASP A 80 -6.78 -12.95 3.61
C ASP A 80 -5.54 -13.36 2.81
N LYS A 81 -5.72 -13.49 1.50
CA LYS A 81 -4.65 -13.79 0.56
C LYS A 81 -4.74 -12.83 -0.62
N HIS A 82 -3.78 -11.94 -0.74
CA HIS A 82 -3.70 -11.09 -1.90
C HIS A 82 -2.89 -11.76 -3.04
N SER A 83 -3.17 -11.35 -4.27
CA SER A 83 -2.34 -11.68 -5.43
C SER A 83 -1.24 -10.65 -5.63
N THR A 84 -0.08 -11.10 -6.10
CA THR A 84 1.01 -10.20 -6.51
C THR A 84 0.80 -9.61 -7.92
N GLY A 85 -0.29 -9.96 -8.60
CA GLY A 85 -0.61 -9.46 -9.93
C GLY A 85 0.26 -10.05 -11.06
N GLY A 86 1.05 -11.08 -10.77
CA GLY A 86 1.95 -11.72 -11.74
C GLY A 86 1.23 -12.53 -12.82
N VAL A 87 1.65 -13.76 -13.05
CA VAL A 87 1.11 -14.62 -14.11
C VAL A 87 -0.18 -15.33 -13.63
N GLY A 88 -1.25 -14.58 -13.51
CA GLY A 88 -2.61 -15.13 -13.29
C GLY A 88 -2.94 -15.49 -11.84
N ASP A 89 -4.13 -15.12 -11.44
CA ASP A 89 -4.68 -15.28 -10.09
C ASP A 89 -5.44 -16.60 -9.88
N LYS A 90 -5.24 -17.55 -10.76
CA LYS A 90 -5.97 -18.83 -10.78
C LYS A 90 -5.86 -19.60 -9.47
N LEU A 91 -4.72 -19.48 -8.79
CA LEU A 91 -4.47 -20.14 -7.51
C LEU A 91 -5.37 -19.62 -6.39
N SER A 92 -5.80 -18.36 -6.43
CA SER A 92 -6.72 -17.79 -5.44
C SER A 92 -8.07 -18.51 -5.45
N LEU A 93 -8.57 -18.89 -6.64
CA LEU A 93 -9.83 -19.62 -6.78
C LEU A 93 -9.79 -21.04 -6.16
N VAL A 94 -8.61 -21.61 -6.05
CA VAL A 94 -8.40 -22.95 -5.45
C VAL A 94 -8.06 -22.84 -3.96
N ILE A 95 -7.20 -21.89 -3.59
CA ILE A 95 -6.72 -21.75 -2.21
C ILE A 95 -7.84 -21.32 -1.28
N GLN A 96 -8.71 -20.39 -1.69
CA GLN A 96 -9.79 -19.90 -0.82
C GLN A 96 -10.76 -21.00 -0.38
N PRO A 97 -11.36 -21.83 -1.26
CA PRO A 97 -12.23 -22.92 -0.81
C PRO A 97 -11.46 -24.02 -0.04
N LEU A 98 -10.18 -24.25 -0.34
CA LEU A 98 -9.35 -25.15 0.46
C LEU A 98 -9.15 -24.65 1.89
N ALA A 99 -8.81 -23.38 2.05
CA ALA A 99 -8.67 -22.75 3.36
C ALA A 99 -9.99 -22.80 4.16
N ALA A 100 -11.12 -22.55 3.48
CA ALA A 100 -12.44 -22.66 4.10
C ALA A 100 -12.75 -24.10 4.55
N ALA A 101 -12.37 -25.11 3.76
CA ALA A 101 -12.52 -26.52 4.13
C ALA A 101 -11.64 -26.92 5.33
N CYS A 102 -10.51 -26.22 5.54
CA CYS A 102 -9.64 -26.39 6.70
C CYS A 102 -10.08 -25.59 7.95
N GLY A 103 -11.22 -24.92 7.89
CA GLY A 103 -11.79 -24.15 9.02
C GLY A 103 -11.40 -22.67 9.05
N TRP A 104 -10.80 -22.13 7.99
CA TRP A 104 -10.56 -20.71 7.82
C TRP A 104 -11.70 -20.04 7.05
N ARG A 105 -11.94 -18.77 7.32
CA ARG A 105 -12.87 -17.93 6.56
C ARG A 105 -12.27 -16.58 6.23
#